data_ff3b2fc5a8d1a2c2f79173484e2140ea
#
_entry.id   ff3b2fc5a8d1a2c2f79173484e2140ea
#
_cell.length_a   1.000
_cell.length_b   1.000
_cell.length_c   1.000
_cell.angle_alpha   90.00
_cell.angle_beta   90.00
_cell.angle_gamma   90.00
#
_symmetry.space_group_name_H-M   'P 1'
#
loop_
_entity.id
_entity.type
_entity.pdbx_description
1 polymer ?
#
loop_
_entity_poly.entity_id
_entity_poly.type
_entity_poly.pdbx_seq_one_letter_code
_entity_poly.pdbx_strand_id
1 'polypeptide(L)'
;MPIDVKRICNSVFTSCSYMITYGAREGNAWIVDCGDVAPLVKALKGKIPKGVLLTHAHFDHIYGLNNLLRLFPATLVFTNESGSDALLNEKKNLSFYHETPFVFKLPEQIRIVDDGDEVELSKGVTAKVVATPGHHPSCLTYIIEDSIFTGDSYIPGVKVVTNLPKGNKMQAQESVDMIFSLIEGKSIYPGHCEEMVVSTV
;
A
#
# COMPACT_ATOMS: atom_id res chain seq x y z
N MET A 1 5.89 7.08 19.56
CA MET A 1 5.80 8.53 19.20
C MET A 1 4.71 8.67 18.16
N PRO A 2 3.83 9.67 18.22
CA PRO A 2 2.78 9.79 17.22
C PRO A 2 3.39 9.90 15.83
N ILE A 3 2.80 9.19 14.88
CA ILE A 3 3.13 9.31 13.46
C ILE A 3 2.31 10.44 12.85
N ASP A 4 2.87 11.07 11.81
CA ASP A 4 2.14 12.01 10.95
C ASP A 4 1.90 11.32 9.61
N VAL A 5 0.64 11.25 9.18
CA VAL A 5 0.24 10.58 7.95
C VAL A 5 -0.29 11.59 6.96
N LYS A 6 0.33 11.67 5.80
CA LYS A 6 -0.13 12.51 4.70
C LYS A 6 -0.65 11.66 3.54
N ARG A 7 -1.95 11.78 3.23
CA ARG A 7 -2.58 11.15 2.08
C ARG A 7 -2.26 11.90 0.79
N ILE A 8 -1.97 11.15 -0.26
CA ILE A 8 -1.82 11.60 -1.65
C ILE A 8 -2.83 10.82 -2.49
N CYS A 9 -3.77 11.52 -3.12
CA CYS A 9 -4.70 10.95 -4.07
C CYS A 9 -4.01 10.85 -5.43
N ASN A 10 -3.92 9.65 -5.98
CA ASN A 10 -3.25 9.37 -7.24
C ASN A 10 -4.18 9.60 -8.42
N SER A 11 -3.62 9.85 -9.59
CA SER A 11 -4.38 10.09 -10.83
C SER A 11 -5.00 8.82 -11.42
N VAL A 12 -4.41 7.65 -11.15
CA VAL A 12 -4.96 6.37 -11.62
C VAL A 12 -5.96 5.85 -10.61
N PHE A 13 -7.21 5.74 -11.02
CA PHE A 13 -8.36 5.22 -10.26
C PHE A 13 -8.56 5.86 -8.88
N THR A 14 -8.04 7.06 -8.64
CA THR A 14 -8.05 7.75 -7.34
C THR A 14 -7.51 6.89 -6.19
N SER A 15 -6.59 5.96 -6.50
CA SER A 15 -5.89 5.20 -5.47
C SER A 15 -5.14 6.13 -4.52
N CYS A 16 -4.87 5.66 -3.32
CA CYS A 16 -4.19 6.47 -2.32
C CYS A 16 -2.76 5.97 -2.09
N SER A 17 -1.81 6.90 -2.06
CA SER A 17 -0.51 6.68 -1.43
C SER A 17 -0.45 7.46 -0.13
N TYR A 18 0.26 6.95 0.86
CA TYR A 18 0.41 7.63 2.15
C TYR A 18 1.89 7.81 2.48
N MET A 19 2.26 9.04 2.84
CA MET A 19 3.57 9.31 3.41
C MET A 19 3.47 9.32 4.93
N ILE A 20 4.32 8.55 5.58
CA ILE A 20 4.40 8.43 7.04
C ILE A 20 5.71 9.07 7.52
N THR A 21 5.61 9.94 8.50
CA THR A 21 6.75 10.52 9.19
C THR A 21 6.55 10.41 10.71
N TYR A 22 7.64 10.42 11.44
CA TYR A 22 7.68 10.38 12.89
C TYR A 22 8.75 11.33 13.40
N GLY A 23 8.43 12.08 14.46
CA GLY A 23 9.36 13.07 15.02
C GLY A 23 9.70 14.20 14.06
N ALA A 24 9.64 15.43 14.53
CA ALA A 24 9.85 16.64 13.70
C ALA A 24 11.26 16.74 13.08
N ARG A 25 12.24 16.01 13.59
CA ARG A 25 13.67 16.14 13.23
C ARG A 25 14.22 14.94 12.45
N GLU A 26 13.46 13.85 12.26
CA GLU A 26 13.96 12.71 11.51
C GLU A 26 13.92 12.98 10.01
N GLY A 27 15.06 12.79 9.34
CA GLY A 27 15.23 12.97 7.90
C GLY A 27 14.67 11.84 7.04
N ASN A 28 13.96 10.88 7.67
CA ASN A 28 13.42 9.69 7.03
C ASN A 28 11.89 9.75 6.94
N ALA A 29 11.35 9.04 5.95
CA ALA A 29 9.93 8.81 5.77
C ALA A 29 9.67 7.37 5.34
N TRP A 30 8.42 6.91 5.47
CA TRP A 30 7.92 5.68 4.88
C TRP A 30 6.75 5.99 3.97
N ILE A 31 6.47 5.10 3.06
CA ILE A 31 5.39 5.26 2.10
C ILE A 31 4.52 4.00 2.16
N VAL A 32 3.20 4.15 2.11
CA VAL A 32 2.27 3.06 1.86
C VAL A 32 1.72 3.26 0.47
N ASP A 33 1.90 2.29 -0.40
CA ASP A 33 1.61 2.30 -1.83
C ASP A 33 2.29 3.45 -2.60
N CYS A 34 2.53 3.26 -3.89
CA CYS A 34 3.30 4.22 -4.67
C CYS A 34 2.68 4.43 -6.06
N GLY A 35 1.79 5.41 -6.14
CA GLY A 35 1.22 5.90 -7.38
C GLY A 35 1.99 7.09 -7.95
N ASP A 36 1.40 8.28 -7.94
CA ASP A 36 2.00 9.50 -8.46
C ASP A 36 3.23 9.94 -7.69
N VAL A 37 4.41 9.89 -8.31
CA VAL A 37 5.69 10.18 -7.66
C VAL A 37 5.91 11.68 -7.40
N ALA A 38 5.47 12.55 -8.31
CA ALA A 38 5.72 13.99 -8.15
C ALA A 38 5.08 14.58 -6.88
N PRO A 39 3.80 14.32 -6.55
CA PRO A 39 3.21 14.77 -5.30
C PRO A 39 3.84 14.07 -4.07
N LEU A 40 4.27 12.81 -4.17
CA LEU A 40 5.01 12.12 -3.11
C LEU A 40 6.33 12.83 -2.81
N VAL A 41 7.15 13.11 -3.82
CA VAL A 41 8.43 13.83 -3.67
C VAL A 41 8.22 15.22 -3.07
N LYS A 42 7.19 15.94 -3.53
CA LYS A 42 6.84 17.24 -2.93
C LYS A 42 6.45 17.11 -1.46
N ALA A 43 5.75 16.03 -1.10
CA ALA A 43 5.35 15.77 0.28
C ALA A 43 6.53 15.42 1.18
N LEU A 44 7.55 14.73 0.67
CA LEU A 44 8.76 14.36 1.40
C LEU A 44 9.53 15.56 1.96
N LYS A 45 9.45 16.75 1.33
CA LYS A 45 10.13 17.97 1.79
C LYS A 45 11.61 17.74 2.14
N GLY A 46 12.31 16.98 1.30
CA GLY A 46 13.73 16.63 1.49
C GLY A 46 13.98 15.42 2.41
N LYS A 47 12.96 14.80 2.99
CA LYS A 47 13.11 13.52 3.71
C LYS A 47 13.39 12.38 2.72
N ILE A 48 14.05 11.33 3.21
CA ILE A 48 14.43 10.15 2.41
C ILE A 48 13.49 9.02 2.72
N PRO A 49 12.76 8.46 1.72
CA PRO A 49 11.93 7.29 1.93
C PRO A 49 12.82 6.06 2.18
N LYS A 50 12.65 5.42 3.32
CA LYS A 50 13.39 4.19 3.70
C LYS A 50 12.75 2.96 3.09
N GLY A 51 11.43 2.93 3.00
CA GLY A 51 10.70 1.83 2.41
C GLY A 51 9.32 2.23 1.93
N VAL A 52 8.79 1.36 1.07
CA VAL A 52 7.39 1.34 0.62
C VAL A 52 6.76 0.08 1.14
N LEU A 53 5.71 0.21 1.94
CA LEU A 53 4.85 -0.88 2.40
C LEU A 53 3.73 -1.03 1.37
N LEU A 54 3.66 -2.13 0.65
CA LEU A 54 2.60 -2.34 -0.33
C LEU A 54 1.39 -3.01 0.30
N THR A 55 0.24 -2.37 0.23
CA THR A 55 -1.01 -2.99 0.65
C THR A 55 -1.37 -4.13 -0.30
N HIS A 56 -1.10 -3.98 -1.58
CA HIS A 56 -1.19 -5.04 -2.58
C HIS A 56 -0.50 -4.59 -3.89
N ALA A 57 -0.44 -5.49 -4.87
CA ALA A 57 0.34 -5.25 -6.08
C ALA A 57 -0.50 -5.02 -7.34
N HIS A 58 -1.71 -4.44 -7.25
CA HIS A 58 -2.40 -3.95 -8.43
C HIS A 58 -1.75 -2.68 -8.97
N PHE A 59 -1.87 -2.47 -10.27
CA PHE A 59 -1.16 -1.45 -11.03
C PHE A 59 -1.28 -0.05 -10.41
N ASP A 60 -2.47 0.36 -10.05
CA ASP A 60 -2.77 1.69 -9.52
C ASP A 60 -2.13 1.99 -8.15
N HIS A 61 -1.67 0.96 -7.45
CA HIS A 61 -0.93 1.08 -6.18
C HIS A 61 0.59 1.02 -6.33
N ILE A 62 1.11 0.68 -7.53
CA ILE A 62 2.54 0.36 -7.72
C ILE A 62 3.22 1.11 -8.86
N TYR A 63 2.47 1.77 -9.76
CA TYR A 63 3.02 2.29 -11.02
C TYR A 63 4.13 3.34 -10.86
N GLY A 64 4.22 3.96 -9.70
CA GLY A 64 5.27 4.92 -9.37
C GLY A 64 6.58 4.31 -8.89
N LEU A 65 6.62 3.03 -8.49
CA LEU A 65 7.78 2.42 -7.83
C LEU A 65 9.08 2.58 -8.59
N ASN A 66 9.11 2.26 -9.89
CA ASN A 66 10.33 2.38 -10.68
C ASN A 66 10.87 3.82 -10.72
N ASN A 67 9.98 4.81 -10.78
CA ASN A 67 10.35 6.22 -10.78
C ASN A 67 10.79 6.68 -9.39
N LEU A 68 10.13 6.23 -8.33
CA LEU A 68 10.52 6.54 -6.96
C LEU A 68 11.93 6.01 -6.65
N LEU A 69 12.20 4.72 -6.96
CA LEU A 69 13.49 4.10 -6.69
C LEU A 69 14.61 4.64 -7.58
N ARG A 70 14.30 5.17 -8.77
CA ARG A 70 15.29 5.90 -9.56
C ARG A 70 15.77 7.18 -8.86
N LEU A 71 14.88 7.85 -8.12
CA LEU A 71 15.21 9.04 -7.33
C LEU A 71 15.83 8.68 -5.97
N PHE A 72 15.41 7.58 -5.38
CA PHE A 72 15.82 7.11 -4.05
C PHE A 72 16.23 5.64 -4.10
N PRO A 73 17.41 5.32 -4.65
CA PRO A 73 17.78 3.92 -4.96
C PRO A 73 18.00 3.03 -3.73
N ALA A 74 18.08 3.59 -2.53
CA ALA A 74 18.18 2.82 -1.28
C ALA A 74 16.82 2.46 -0.66
N THR A 75 15.71 2.86 -1.29
CA THR A 75 14.35 2.54 -0.81
C THR A 75 14.05 1.05 -1.00
N LEU A 76 13.56 0.40 0.06
CA LEU A 76 13.12 -1.00 0.01
C LEU A 76 11.62 -1.09 -0.27
N VAL A 77 11.16 -2.21 -0.83
CA VAL A 77 9.76 -2.47 -1.12
C VAL A 77 9.32 -3.72 -0.35
N PHE A 78 8.35 -3.56 0.54
CA PHE A 78 7.85 -4.62 1.40
C PHE A 78 6.51 -5.16 0.87
N THR A 79 6.43 -6.45 0.66
CA THR A 79 5.24 -7.16 0.20
C THR A 79 5.38 -8.65 0.49
N ASN A 80 4.31 -9.44 0.32
CA ASN A 80 4.42 -10.90 0.44
C ASN A 80 4.87 -11.56 -0.89
N GLU A 81 5.06 -12.89 -0.88
CA GLU A 81 5.45 -13.66 -2.07
C GLU A 81 4.53 -13.43 -3.27
N SER A 82 3.20 -13.37 -3.04
CA SER A 82 2.22 -13.12 -4.11
C SER A 82 2.38 -11.70 -4.69
N GLY A 83 2.72 -10.73 -3.86
CA GLY A 83 3.00 -9.36 -4.29
C GLY A 83 4.32 -9.26 -5.06
N SER A 84 5.37 -9.93 -4.59
CA SER A 84 6.65 -10.02 -5.29
C SER A 84 6.47 -10.60 -6.70
N ASP A 85 5.73 -11.71 -6.81
CA ASP A 85 5.43 -12.35 -8.08
C ASP A 85 4.57 -11.44 -9.01
N ALA A 86 3.64 -10.68 -8.45
CA ALA A 86 2.83 -9.74 -9.22
C ALA A 86 3.63 -8.51 -9.67
N LEU A 87 4.53 -7.97 -8.85
CA LEU A 87 5.40 -6.86 -9.22
C LEU A 87 6.22 -7.14 -10.48
N LEU A 88 6.61 -8.41 -10.68
CA LEU A 88 7.45 -8.86 -11.79
C LEU A 88 6.65 -9.32 -13.02
N ASN A 89 5.31 -9.23 -12.99
CA ASN A 89 4.46 -9.76 -14.05
C ASN A 89 3.26 -8.84 -14.33
N GLU A 90 3.27 -8.20 -15.51
CA GLU A 90 2.25 -7.24 -15.94
C GLU A 90 0.82 -7.79 -15.99
N LYS A 91 0.64 -9.11 -16.21
CA LYS A 91 -0.68 -9.75 -16.18
C LYS A 91 -1.18 -9.96 -14.76
N LYS A 92 -0.26 -10.27 -13.82
CA LYS A 92 -0.62 -10.52 -12.43
C LYS A 92 -0.91 -9.23 -11.66
N ASN A 93 -0.22 -8.13 -12.00
CA ASN A 93 -0.50 -6.81 -11.43
C ASN A 93 -1.56 -6.01 -12.21
N LEU A 94 -2.17 -6.61 -13.23
CA LEU A 94 -3.22 -6.06 -14.09
C LEU A 94 -2.78 -4.88 -14.97
N SER A 95 -1.51 -4.51 -15.00
CA SER A 95 -1.02 -3.41 -15.84
C SER A 95 -1.04 -3.75 -17.33
N PHE A 96 -1.11 -5.02 -17.71
CA PHE A 96 -1.22 -5.46 -19.10
C PHE A 96 -2.39 -4.79 -19.86
N TYR A 97 -3.43 -4.39 -19.15
CA TYR A 97 -4.62 -3.73 -19.72
C TYR A 97 -4.47 -2.20 -19.86
N HIS A 98 -3.32 -1.65 -19.49
CA HIS A 98 -3.00 -0.23 -19.60
C HIS A 98 -2.07 0.03 -20.80
N GLU A 99 -2.05 1.27 -21.29
CA GLU A 99 -1.19 1.66 -22.41
C GLU A 99 0.30 1.40 -22.18
N THR A 100 0.74 1.49 -20.91
CA THR A 100 2.13 1.23 -20.52
C THR A 100 2.14 0.17 -19.42
N PRO A 101 2.32 -1.12 -19.76
CA PRO A 101 2.45 -2.18 -18.78
C PRO A 101 3.60 -1.94 -17.81
N PHE A 102 3.39 -2.31 -16.55
CA PHE A 102 4.35 -2.14 -15.46
C PHE A 102 5.02 -3.48 -15.12
N VAL A 103 6.35 -3.46 -15.06
CA VAL A 103 7.17 -4.51 -14.45
C VAL A 103 8.19 -3.83 -13.56
N PHE A 104 8.29 -4.27 -12.31
CA PHE A 104 9.25 -3.74 -11.36
C PHE A 104 10.67 -4.14 -11.76
N LYS A 105 11.61 -3.18 -11.75
CA LYS A 105 12.95 -3.35 -12.35
C LYS A 105 14.07 -3.64 -11.36
N LEU A 106 13.78 -3.63 -10.06
CA LEU A 106 14.76 -3.74 -8.98
C LEU A 106 14.36 -4.84 -7.98
N PRO A 107 14.25 -6.11 -8.41
CA PRO A 107 13.76 -7.20 -7.56
C PRO A 107 14.61 -7.39 -6.28
N GLU A 108 15.87 -7.02 -6.30
CA GLU A 108 16.77 -7.06 -5.14
C GLU A 108 16.37 -6.10 -4.02
N GLN A 109 15.52 -5.10 -4.31
CA GLN A 109 14.96 -4.19 -3.31
C GLN A 109 13.71 -4.74 -2.62
N ILE A 110 13.15 -5.85 -3.09
CA ILE A 110 11.97 -6.46 -2.48
C ILE A 110 12.38 -7.14 -1.16
N ARG A 111 11.54 -6.95 -0.15
CA ARG A 111 11.61 -7.63 1.14
C ARG A 111 10.27 -8.33 1.37
N ILE A 112 10.34 -9.64 1.52
CA ILE A 112 9.16 -10.45 1.81
C ILE A 112 8.78 -10.26 3.26
N VAL A 113 7.50 -10.01 3.49
CA VAL A 113 6.85 -9.96 4.80
C VAL A 113 5.55 -10.74 4.75
N ASP A 114 5.18 -11.34 5.88
CA ASP A 114 4.00 -12.19 5.99
C ASP A 114 3.16 -11.84 7.23
N ASP A 115 2.07 -12.56 7.41
CA ASP A 115 1.17 -12.39 8.54
C ASP A 115 1.91 -12.50 9.89
N GLY A 116 1.72 -11.51 10.73
CA GLY A 116 2.35 -11.44 12.05
C GLY A 116 3.75 -10.83 12.09
N ASP A 117 4.38 -10.56 10.93
CA ASP A 117 5.68 -9.88 10.89
C ASP A 117 5.58 -8.43 11.38
N GLU A 118 6.72 -7.90 11.80
CA GLU A 118 6.89 -6.51 12.20
C GLU A 118 8.02 -5.86 11.40
N VAL A 119 7.74 -4.74 10.75
CA VAL A 119 8.73 -3.93 10.04
C VAL A 119 9.11 -2.75 10.92
N GLU A 120 10.37 -2.67 11.36
CA GLU A 120 10.86 -1.51 12.12
C GLU A 120 10.96 -0.28 11.21
N LEU A 121 10.16 0.73 11.48
CA LEU A 121 10.15 1.99 10.74
C LEU A 121 11.15 3.00 11.31
N SER A 122 11.26 3.01 12.62
CA SER A 122 12.19 3.80 13.43
C SER A 122 12.30 3.19 14.81
N LYS A 123 13.25 3.66 15.63
CA LYS A 123 13.41 3.19 17.00
C LYS A 123 12.10 3.30 17.81
N GLY A 124 11.51 2.16 18.09
CA GLY A 124 10.27 2.04 18.87
C GLY A 124 9.00 2.34 18.07
N VAL A 125 9.06 2.39 16.73
CA VAL A 125 7.90 2.47 15.84
C VAL A 125 7.97 1.31 14.85
N THR A 126 7.00 0.43 14.88
CA THR A 126 6.90 -0.74 14.00
C THR A 126 5.60 -0.69 13.18
N ALA A 127 5.64 -1.22 11.98
CA ALA A 127 4.46 -1.59 11.21
C ALA A 127 4.20 -3.09 11.42
N LYS A 128 3.11 -3.42 12.08
CA LYS A 128 2.64 -4.80 12.18
C LYS A 128 1.95 -5.19 10.87
N VAL A 129 2.30 -6.34 10.32
CA VAL A 129 1.76 -6.89 9.08
C VAL A 129 0.62 -7.85 9.41
N VAL A 130 -0.49 -7.71 8.71
CA VAL A 130 -1.66 -8.62 8.79
C VAL A 130 -2.04 -9.02 7.37
N ALA A 131 -2.03 -10.31 7.06
CA ALA A 131 -2.50 -10.79 5.77
C ALA A 131 -4.03 -10.66 5.66
N THR A 132 -4.49 -9.96 4.64
CA THR A 132 -5.92 -9.69 4.40
C THR A 132 -6.29 -10.00 2.95
N PRO A 133 -6.12 -11.28 2.50
CA PRO A 133 -6.39 -11.68 1.13
C PRO A 133 -7.89 -11.61 0.79
N GLY A 134 -8.19 -11.69 -0.51
CA GLY A 134 -9.56 -11.77 -1.02
C GLY A 134 -9.83 -10.80 -2.15
N HIS A 135 -9.42 -9.54 -2.07
CA HIS A 135 -9.32 -8.66 -3.22
C HIS A 135 -8.20 -9.17 -4.16
N HIS A 136 -7.02 -9.42 -3.60
CA HIS A 136 -5.89 -10.08 -4.26
C HIS A 136 -5.10 -10.90 -3.21
N PRO A 137 -4.40 -11.99 -3.60
CA PRO A 137 -3.57 -12.76 -2.66
C PRO A 137 -2.42 -11.97 -2.03
N SER A 138 -1.99 -10.87 -2.66
CA SER A 138 -0.94 -10.00 -2.12
C SER A 138 -1.43 -9.02 -1.07
N CYS A 139 -2.72 -9.01 -0.72
CA CYS A 139 -3.25 -8.01 0.19
C CYS A 139 -2.70 -8.17 1.60
N LEU A 140 -2.15 -7.05 2.10
CA LEU A 140 -1.63 -6.86 3.44
C LEU A 140 -2.25 -5.59 4.03
N THR A 141 -2.61 -5.68 5.30
CA THR A 141 -2.98 -4.53 6.12
C THR A 141 -1.83 -4.20 7.05
N TYR A 142 -1.46 -2.93 7.16
CA TYR A 142 -0.41 -2.48 8.07
C TYR A 142 -0.99 -1.70 9.24
N ILE A 143 -0.56 -2.05 10.46
CA ILE A 143 -0.95 -1.33 11.68
C ILE A 143 0.29 -0.63 12.22
N ILE A 144 0.21 0.69 12.36
CA ILE A 144 1.30 1.53 12.85
C ILE A 144 0.70 2.47 13.90
N GLU A 145 1.05 2.24 15.18
CA GLU A 145 0.46 2.96 16.31
C GLU A 145 -1.09 2.86 16.25
N ASP A 146 -1.78 3.99 16.24
CA ASP A 146 -3.24 4.11 16.11
C ASP A 146 -3.75 4.28 14.67
N SER A 147 -2.93 3.92 13.69
CA SER A 147 -3.25 4.01 12.25
C SER A 147 -3.29 2.64 11.61
N ILE A 148 -4.30 2.39 10.76
CA ILE A 148 -4.48 1.13 10.03
C ILE A 148 -4.63 1.41 8.52
N PHE A 149 -3.73 0.84 7.72
CA PHE A 149 -3.68 0.97 6.27
C PHE A 149 -4.24 -0.30 5.64
N THR A 150 -5.46 -0.24 5.17
CA THR A 150 -6.24 -1.41 4.75
C THR A 150 -6.14 -1.73 3.27
N GLY A 151 -5.61 -0.80 2.45
CA GLY A 151 -5.66 -0.94 1.00
C GLY A 151 -7.09 -1.23 0.52
N ASP A 152 -7.21 -2.13 -0.44
CA ASP A 152 -8.50 -2.54 -1.02
C ASP A 152 -9.15 -3.71 -0.29
N SER A 153 -8.52 -4.20 0.78
CA SER A 153 -9.13 -5.22 1.64
C SER A 153 -10.31 -4.67 2.45
N TYR A 154 -10.29 -3.36 2.75
CA TYR A 154 -11.43 -2.68 3.36
C TYR A 154 -11.41 -1.18 3.02
N ILE A 155 -12.47 -0.71 2.38
CA ILE A 155 -12.75 0.70 2.12
C ILE A 155 -14.11 1.00 2.77
N PRO A 156 -14.19 1.95 3.72
CA PRO A 156 -15.44 2.28 4.40
C PRO A 156 -16.58 2.57 3.41
N GLY A 157 -17.72 1.89 3.59
CA GLY A 157 -18.90 2.08 2.74
C GLY A 157 -18.82 1.43 1.36
N VAL A 158 -17.70 0.79 0.98
CA VAL A 158 -17.51 0.15 -0.32
C VAL A 158 -17.39 -1.36 -0.15
N LYS A 159 -18.07 -2.12 -1.01
CA LYS A 159 -17.92 -3.57 -1.06
C LYS A 159 -16.58 -3.94 -1.70
N VAL A 160 -15.86 -4.87 -1.07
CA VAL A 160 -14.59 -5.37 -1.62
C VAL A 160 -14.79 -5.97 -3.02
N VAL A 161 -13.98 -5.51 -3.97
CA VAL A 161 -13.96 -6.02 -5.35
C VAL A 161 -13.28 -7.39 -5.37
N THR A 162 -14.00 -8.43 -5.77
CA THR A 162 -13.52 -9.83 -5.79
C THR A 162 -13.72 -10.53 -7.13
N ASN A 163 -14.13 -9.80 -8.16
CA ASN A 163 -14.35 -10.29 -9.52
C ASN A 163 -13.15 -10.09 -10.45
N LEU A 164 -12.06 -9.55 -9.94
CA LEU A 164 -10.79 -9.46 -10.64
C LEU A 164 -10.03 -10.80 -10.58
N PRO A 165 -9.05 -11.03 -11.47
CA PRO A 165 -8.22 -12.23 -11.45
C PRO A 165 -7.65 -12.53 -10.05
N LYS A 166 -7.82 -13.76 -9.59
CA LYS A 166 -7.44 -14.25 -8.25
C LYS A 166 -8.23 -13.67 -7.07
N GLY A 167 -9.25 -12.87 -7.30
CA GLY A 167 -10.19 -12.47 -6.25
C GLY A 167 -10.93 -13.64 -5.64
N ASN A 168 -11.19 -13.59 -4.32
CA ASN A 168 -11.89 -14.62 -3.57
C ASN A 168 -12.85 -13.99 -2.56
N LYS A 169 -14.14 -14.17 -2.81
CA LYS A 169 -15.21 -13.56 -2.01
C LYS A 169 -15.23 -14.02 -0.55
N MET A 170 -14.93 -15.30 -0.30
CA MET A 170 -14.94 -15.86 1.05
C MET A 170 -13.77 -15.28 1.87
N GLN A 171 -12.55 -15.32 1.31
CA GLN A 171 -11.40 -14.71 1.94
C GLN A 171 -11.58 -13.19 2.17
N ALA A 172 -12.21 -12.49 1.22
CA ALA A 172 -12.49 -11.06 1.39
C ALA A 172 -13.41 -10.80 2.59
N GLN A 173 -14.42 -11.64 2.81
CA GLN A 173 -15.30 -11.51 3.97
C GLN A 173 -14.52 -11.78 5.28
N GLU A 174 -13.73 -12.85 5.32
CA GLU A 174 -12.88 -13.19 6.48
C GLU A 174 -11.90 -12.06 6.80
N SER A 175 -11.29 -11.45 5.76
CA SER A 175 -10.38 -10.31 5.92
C SER A 175 -11.09 -9.07 6.43
N VAL A 176 -12.30 -8.77 5.95
CA VAL A 176 -13.12 -7.67 6.46
C VAL A 176 -13.46 -7.88 7.93
N ASP A 177 -13.91 -9.07 8.32
CA ASP A 177 -14.25 -9.40 9.69
C ASP A 177 -13.03 -9.27 10.62
N MET A 178 -11.86 -9.71 10.15
CA MET A 178 -10.58 -9.51 10.86
C MET A 178 -10.26 -8.03 11.01
N ILE A 179 -10.31 -7.24 9.94
CA ILE A 179 -10.06 -5.80 9.98
C ILE A 179 -11.01 -5.12 10.97
N PHE A 180 -12.30 -5.48 10.99
CA PHE A 180 -13.26 -4.93 11.95
C PHE A 180 -12.86 -5.19 13.42
N SER A 181 -12.23 -6.31 13.71
CA SER A 181 -11.71 -6.59 15.07
C SER A 181 -10.49 -5.74 15.45
N LEU A 182 -9.84 -5.12 14.48
CA LEU A 182 -8.58 -4.38 14.65
C LEU A 182 -8.74 -2.85 14.60
N ILE A 183 -9.86 -2.33 14.07
CA ILE A 183 -10.05 -0.89 13.82
C ILE A 183 -10.50 -0.07 15.03
N GLU A 184 -10.90 -0.71 16.12
CA GLU A 184 -11.36 0.02 17.30
C GLU A 184 -10.29 1.01 17.80
N GLY A 185 -10.67 2.28 17.90
CA GLY A 185 -9.78 3.36 18.31
C GLY A 185 -8.70 3.76 17.29
N LYS A 186 -8.75 3.26 16.05
CA LYS A 186 -7.76 3.56 15.01
C LYS A 186 -8.30 4.44 13.89
N SER A 187 -7.41 5.23 13.31
CA SER A 187 -7.65 5.96 12.06
C SER A 187 -7.46 5.03 10.87
N ILE A 188 -8.45 4.95 9.98
CA ILE A 188 -8.45 4.07 8.82
C ILE A 188 -7.92 4.80 7.58
N TYR A 189 -6.97 4.19 6.88
CA TYR A 189 -6.35 4.67 5.65
C TYR A 189 -6.59 3.65 4.52
N PRO A 190 -7.67 3.80 3.73
CA PRO A 190 -8.06 2.86 2.68
C PRO A 190 -7.26 3.03 1.40
N GLY A 191 -7.39 2.07 0.46
CA GLY A 191 -6.69 2.07 -0.82
C GLY A 191 -7.15 3.15 -1.80
N HIS A 192 -8.39 3.68 -1.67
CA HIS A 192 -8.94 4.69 -2.56
C HIS A 192 -9.53 5.89 -1.81
N CYS A 193 -9.56 7.05 -2.48
CA CYS A 193 -10.19 8.26 -1.98
C CYS A 193 -11.71 8.14 -2.10
N GLU A 194 -12.47 8.67 -1.13
CA GLU A 194 -13.94 8.55 -1.03
C GLU A 194 -14.73 9.10 -2.24
N GLU A 195 -14.11 9.90 -3.10
CA GLU A 195 -14.78 10.53 -4.26
C GLU A 195 -15.14 9.56 -5.39
N MET A 196 -14.66 8.29 -5.37
CA MET A 196 -15.00 7.29 -6.40
C MET A 196 -16.37 6.62 -6.22
N VAL A 197 -17.08 6.86 -5.12
CA VAL A 197 -18.36 6.17 -4.82
C VAL A 197 -19.56 6.76 -5.59
N VAL A 198 -19.40 7.87 -6.33
CA VAL A 198 -20.55 8.63 -6.88
C VAL A 198 -20.82 8.38 -8.38
N SER A 199 -20.08 7.55 -9.10
CA SER A 199 -20.27 7.42 -10.54
C SER A 199 -20.51 6.00 -11.08
N THR A 200 -21.30 5.18 -10.36
CA THR A 200 -21.92 3.99 -10.95
C THR A 200 -23.35 3.83 -10.45
N VAL A 201 -24.23 4.62 -11.01
CA VAL A 201 -25.67 4.29 -11.14
C VAL A 201 -25.94 4.10 -12.62
#